data_e92fd777a210d3dbff013f86f1e61b8c
#
_entry.id   e92fd777a210d3dbff013f86f1e61b8c
#
_cell.length_a   1.000
_cell.length_b   1.000
_cell.length_c   1.000
_cell.angle_alpha   90.00
_cell.angle_beta   90.00
_cell.angle_gamma   90.00
#
_symmetry.space_group_name_H-M   'P 1'
#
loop_
_entity.id
_entity.type
_entity.pdbx_description
1 polymer ?
#
loop_
_entity_poly.entity_id
_entity_poly.type
_entity_poly.pdbx_seq_one_letter_code
_entity_poly.pdbx_strand_id
1 'polypeptide(L)'
;TPTWFNGTRASHLKNVFQTWVLHDPRAEEKIRRETMEGWFLDFLPDLNQGDEETARYLIQNTLWWIGTTGLDGIREDTWQYVPNSFWRDWMAAIKREYPDFRVTGEVKDGDPVHTSFFQGGRTRFDGMDSGLDSLLDFPLFYTVRHAFAEGKNVDEVAKMLAKDYLYTNPDILVTLVGGHDDGRFMSEPGATIAGSKLAHTFILTTRGVPQLYYGDEIAMTGGDEPTTRKDFPGGFPGDPRNAFTKQGRTPEEQDLFDYIRKVVHLHTELEPLRRGTLVNLYVSDQQYAYARGTDRASVIVVINNDAQEAAVEFKVAPVNLPDSSVLVDRINVNSNVIIRNGTFKVQMPPRSASIFAPR
;
A
#
# COMPACT_ATOMS: atom_id res chain seq x y z
N THR A 1 -33.92 12.16 -8.16
CA THR A 1 -34.43 13.52 -7.96
C THR A 1 -33.40 14.52 -8.44
N PRO A 2 -33.78 15.76 -8.81
CA PRO A 2 -32.81 16.77 -9.29
C PRO A 2 -31.74 17.15 -8.28
N THR A 3 -31.98 16.93 -6.98
CA THR A 3 -31.09 17.28 -5.88
C THR A 3 -30.06 16.20 -5.54
N TRP A 4 -30.17 15.01 -6.12
CA TRP A 4 -29.27 13.89 -5.85
C TRP A 4 -27.88 14.02 -6.50
N PHE A 5 -27.73 14.98 -7.40
CA PHE A 5 -26.47 15.22 -8.09
C PHE A 5 -26.03 16.67 -7.92
N ASN A 6 -24.73 16.90 -7.87
CA ASN A 6 -24.14 18.22 -7.92
C ASN A 6 -24.18 18.76 -9.35
N GLY A 7 -25.27 19.45 -9.67
CA GLY A 7 -25.56 19.97 -11.01
C GLY A 7 -26.40 19.05 -11.90
N THR A 8 -26.39 19.33 -13.19
CA THR A 8 -27.13 18.61 -14.21
C THR A 8 -26.23 18.35 -15.43
N ARG A 9 -26.65 17.46 -16.34
CA ARG A 9 -25.91 17.22 -17.59
C ARG A 9 -25.69 18.49 -18.41
N ALA A 10 -26.60 19.46 -18.33
CA ALA A 10 -26.50 20.72 -19.07
C ALA A 10 -25.69 21.81 -18.30
N SER A 11 -25.55 21.66 -16.99
CA SER A 11 -24.87 22.65 -16.14
C SER A 11 -24.35 21.99 -14.87
N HIS A 12 -23.03 21.79 -14.80
CA HIS A 12 -22.32 21.23 -13.64
C HIS A 12 -20.92 21.85 -13.55
N LEU A 13 -20.32 21.77 -12.36
CA LEU A 13 -18.92 22.07 -12.18
C LEU A 13 -18.07 20.92 -12.74
N LYS A 14 -16.87 21.24 -13.24
CA LYS A 14 -15.87 20.24 -13.62
C LYS A 14 -14.86 20.11 -12.49
N ASN A 15 -14.50 18.88 -12.17
CA ASN A 15 -13.48 18.63 -11.15
C ASN A 15 -12.12 19.17 -11.64
N VAL A 16 -11.45 19.93 -10.80
CA VAL A 16 -10.13 20.52 -11.08
C VAL A 16 -8.98 19.73 -10.45
N PHE A 17 -9.28 18.66 -9.72
CA PHE A 17 -8.32 17.74 -9.08
C PHE A 17 -7.26 18.44 -8.19
N GLN A 18 -7.63 19.59 -7.60
CA GLN A 18 -6.76 20.34 -6.70
C GLN A 18 -6.91 19.83 -5.25
N THR A 19 -6.47 18.58 -5.01
CA THR A 19 -6.71 17.87 -3.75
C THR A 19 -6.11 18.55 -2.51
N TRP A 20 -5.04 19.35 -2.68
CA TRP A 20 -4.44 20.10 -1.58
C TRP A 20 -5.40 21.08 -0.88
N VAL A 21 -6.43 21.59 -1.59
CA VAL A 21 -7.43 22.50 -0.99
C VAL A 21 -8.29 21.81 0.07
N LEU A 22 -8.38 20.50 0.06
CA LEU A 22 -9.29 19.74 0.94
C LEU A 22 -8.77 19.67 2.38
N HIS A 23 -7.47 19.90 2.59
CA HIS A 23 -6.86 19.93 3.93
C HIS A 23 -6.27 21.29 4.30
N ASP A 24 -6.43 22.32 3.48
CA ASP A 24 -6.05 23.70 3.81
C ASP A 24 -7.28 24.55 4.18
N PRO A 25 -7.41 25.00 5.44
CA PRO A 25 -8.55 25.81 5.86
C PRO A 25 -8.58 27.21 5.20
N ARG A 26 -7.50 27.62 4.57
CA ARG A 26 -7.36 28.92 3.90
C ARG A 26 -7.58 28.85 2.39
N ALA A 27 -7.84 27.65 1.84
CA ALA A 27 -8.04 27.48 0.42
C ALA A 27 -9.28 28.25 -0.08
N GLU A 28 -9.19 28.73 -1.32
CA GLU A 28 -10.31 29.43 -1.97
C GLU A 28 -11.52 28.51 -2.09
N GLU A 29 -12.68 28.99 -1.63
CA GLU A 29 -13.92 28.21 -1.60
C GLU A 29 -14.36 27.76 -3.01
N LYS A 30 -14.12 28.57 -4.03
CA LYS A 30 -14.45 28.19 -5.41
C LYS A 30 -13.69 26.94 -5.84
N ILE A 31 -12.37 26.88 -5.60
CA ILE A 31 -11.53 25.73 -5.99
C ILE A 31 -11.92 24.50 -5.17
N ARG A 32 -12.23 24.70 -3.87
CA ARG A 32 -12.73 23.63 -2.99
C ARG A 32 -14.01 23.03 -3.54
N ARG A 33 -14.98 23.85 -3.94
CA ARG A 33 -16.23 23.39 -4.53
C ARG A 33 -16.01 22.69 -5.87
N GLU A 34 -15.20 23.25 -6.75
CA GLU A 34 -14.86 22.63 -8.04
C GLU A 34 -14.17 21.26 -7.84
N THR A 35 -13.40 21.07 -6.76
CA THR A 35 -12.77 19.79 -6.43
C THR A 35 -13.76 18.81 -5.79
N MET A 36 -14.69 19.29 -4.94
CA MET A 36 -15.61 18.41 -4.18
C MET A 36 -16.91 18.10 -4.93
N GLU A 37 -17.45 19.08 -5.68
CA GLU A 37 -18.77 19.01 -6.34
C GLU A 37 -18.64 18.87 -7.86
N GLY A 38 -17.40 18.89 -8.38
CA GLY A 38 -17.13 18.82 -9.82
C GLY A 38 -17.21 17.41 -10.37
N TRP A 39 -17.89 17.25 -11.51
CA TRP A 39 -17.93 15.98 -12.22
C TRP A 39 -16.54 15.65 -12.80
N PHE A 40 -16.09 14.43 -12.65
CA PHE A 40 -14.80 13.98 -13.23
C PHE A 40 -14.84 13.99 -14.75
N LEU A 41 -15.97 13.57 -15.32
CA LEU A 41 -16.25 13.55 -16.75
C LEU A 41 -17.69 14.02 -17.00
N ASP A 42 -17.94 14.65 -18.15
CA ASP A 42 -19.26 15.21 -18.49
C ASP A 42 -20.42 14.17 -18.52
N PHE A 43 -20.10 12.89 -18.53
CA PHE A 43 -21.05 11.79 -18.48
C PHE A 43 -21.07 11.02 -17.16
N LEU A 44 -20.22 11.40 -16.19
CA LEU A 44 -20.10 10.78 -14.88
C LEU A 44 -20.55 11.78 -13.80
N PRO A 45 -21.88 11.80 -13.49
CA PRO A 45 -22.43 12.77 -12.55
C PRO A 45 -21.95 12.51 -11.12
N ASP A 46 -21.56 13.59 -10.45
CA ASP A 46 -21.20 13.57 -9.05
C ASP A 46 -22.45 13.52 -8.16
N LEU A 47 -22.45 12.62 -7.16
CA LEU A 47 -23.54 12.47 -6.21
C LEU A 47 -23.47 13.55 -5.14
N ASN A 48 -24.61 14.15 -4.80
CA ASN A 48 -24.72 15.15 -3.75
C ASN A 48 -24.99 14.49 -2.39
N GLN A 49 -23.96 14.16 -1.65
CA GLN A 49 -24.08 13.62 -0.29
C GLN A 49 -24.56 14.66 0.73
N GLY A 50 -24.63 15.95 0.36
CA GLY A 50 -25.29 16.99 1.14
C GLY A 50 -26.81 16.94 1.12
N ASP A 51 -27.43 16.23 0.16
CA ASP A 51 -28.86 15.95 0.13
C ASP A 51 -29.19 14.79 1.07
N GLU A 52 -30.10 15.02 2.02
CA GLU A 52 -30.44 14.04 3.07
C GLU A 52 -30.93 12.70 2.52
N GLU A 53 -31.70 12.70 1.43
CA GLU A 53 -32.23 11.47 0.84
C GLU A 53 -31.13 10.69 0.10
N THR A 54 -30.23 11.40 -0.57
CA THR A 54 -29.03 10.79 -1.19
C THR A 54 -28.14 10.15 -0.12
N ALA A 55 -27.82 10.89 0.95
CA ALA A 55 -27.02 10.38 2.05
C ALA A 55 -27.66 9.15 2.72
N ARG A 56 -28.96 9.24 3.02
CA ARG A 56 -29.73 8.13 3.60
C ARG A 56 -29.74 6.90 2.70
N TYR A 57 -29.97 7.10 1.40
CA TYR A 57 -29.94 6.01 0.43
C TYR A 57 -28.59 5.31 0.39
N LEU A 58 -27.49 6.06 0.32
CA LEU A 58 -26.13 5.50 0.26
C LEU A 58 -25.78 4.72 1.52
N ILE A 59 -26.13 5.27 2.71
CA ILE A 59 -25.91 4.58 4.00
C ILE A 59 -26.71 3.26 4.04
N GLN A 60 -27.99 3.31 3.72
CA GLN A 60 -28.85 2.11 3.74
C GLN A 60 -28.43 1.08 2.72
N ASN A 61 -28.05 1.51 1.51
CA ASN A 61 -27.54 0.64 0.46
C ASN A 61 -26.27 -0.12 0.92
N THR A 62 -25.34 0.58 1.58
CA THR A 62 -24.14 -0.04 2.13
C THR A 62 -24.47 -1.09 3.20
N LEU A 63 -25.32 -0.75 4.17
CA LEU A 63 -25.75 -1.68 5.22
C LEU A 63 -26.47 -2.89 4.63
N TRP A 64 -27.27 -2.69 3.60
CA TRP A 64 -27.97 -3.77 2.89
C TRP A 64 -26.98 -4.73 2.21
N TRP A 65 -25.95 -4.19 1.53
CA TRP A 65 -24.92 -5.01 0.90
C TRP A 65 -24.12 -5.81 1.94
N ILE A 66 -23.70 -5.18 3.03
CA ILE A 66 -22.99 -5.86 4.12
C ILE A 66 -23.84 -7.02 4.66
N GLY A 67 -25.09 -6.75 5.01
CA GLY A 67 -26.00 -7.76 5.58
C GLY A 67 -26.37 -8.87 4.60
N THR A 68 -26.46 -8.55 3.30
CA THR A 68 -26.87 -9.54 2.27
C THR A 68 -25.73 -10.46 1.86
N THR A 69 -24.51 -9.93 1.77
CA THR A 69 -23.35 -10.67 1.23
C THR A 69 -22.40 -11.18 2.29
N GLY A 70 -22.48 -10.67 3.52
CA GLY A 70 -21.57 -11.03 4.60
C GLY A 70 -20.15 -10.53 4.39
N LEU A 71 -19.99 -9.32 3.82
CA LEU A 71 -18.68 -8.68 3.65
C LEU A 71 -18.03 -8.41 4.99
N ASP A 72 -16.70 -8.54 5.05
CA ASP A 72 -15.89 -8.18 6.22
C ASP A 72 -15.31 -6.76 6.14
N GLY A 73 -15.27 -6.17 4.95
CA GLY A 73 -14.75 -4.84 4.71
C GLY A 73 -15.09 -4.29 3.34
N ILE A 74 -14.84 -2.99 3.16
CA ILE A 74 -15.05 -2.23 1.92
C ILE A 74 -13.78 -1.44 1.59
N ARG A 75 -13.41 -1.44 0.32
CA ARG A 75 -12.55 -0.39 -0.26
C ARG A 75 -13.47 0.66 -0.85
N GLU A 76 -13.39 1.87 -0.33
CA GLU A 76 -14.17 3.00 -0.81
C GLU A 76 -13.36 3.86 -1.77
N ASP A 77 -13.87 3.99 -2.96
CA ASP A 77 -13.29 4.74 -4.05
C ASP A 77 -13.36 6.25 -3.80
N THR A 78 -12.39 7.02 -4.30
CA THR A 78 -12.44 8.49 -4.33
C THR A 78 -12.82 9.16 -3.01
N TRP A 79 -12.42 8.58 -1.88
CA TRP A 79 -12.75 9.03 -0.52
C TRP A 79 -12.62 10.55 -0.32
N GLN A 80 -11.54 11.12 -0.82
CA GLN A 80 -11.20 12.53 -0.62
C GLN A 80 -12.17 13.52 -1.25
N TYR A 81 -12.98 13.09 -2.22
CA TYR A 81 -13.92 13.97 -2.95
C TYR A 81 -15.33 13.99 -2.36
N VAL A 82 -15.54 13.37 -1.22
CA VAL A 82 -16.83 13.30 -0.54
C VAL A 82 -16.73 14.02 0.81
N PRO A 83 -17.76 14.81 1.23
CA PRO A 83 -17.72 15.56 2.47
C PRO A 83 -17.48 14.69 3.71
N ASN A 84 -16.57 15.12 4.60
CA ASN A 84 -16.26 14.43 5.86
C ASN A 84 -17.50 14.25 6.75
N SER A 85 -18.50 15.14 6.66
CA SER A 85 -19.77 15.02 7.38
C SER A 85 -20.55 13.78 6.96
N PHE A 86 -20.58 13.48 5.65
CA PHE A 86 -21.20 12.26 5.16
C PHE A 86 -20.42 11.02 5.63
N TRP A 87 -19.10 11.02 5.52
CA TRP A 87 -18.26 9.89 5.95
C TRP A 87 -18.40 9.61 7.44
N ARG A 88 -18.43 10.63 8.27
CA ARG A 88 -18.69 10.47 9.73
C ARG A 88 -19.99 9.70 9.97
N ASP A 89 -21.07 10.10 9.33
CA ASP A 89 -22.41 9.53 9.55
C ASP A 89 -22.52 8.13 8.94
N TRP A 90 -21.90 7.91 7.77
CA TRP A 90 -21.80 6.64 7.10
C TRP A 90 -20.97 5.62 7.92
N MET A 91 -19.80 6.02 8.39
CA MET A 91 -18.96 5.18 9.25
C MET A 91 -19.65 4.88 10.59
N ALA A 92 -20.29 5.87 11.20
CA ALA A 92 -21.04 5.67 12.44
C ALA A 92 -22.19 4.67 12.27
N ALA A 93 -22.89 4.71 11.16
CA ALA A 93 -23.96 3.75 10.85
C ALA A 93 -23.40 2.32 10.68
N ILE A 94 -22.31 2.15 9.94
CA ILE A 94 -21.65 0.84 9.78
C ILE A 94 -21.16 0.31 11.12
N LYS A 95 -20.41 1.11 11.88
CA LYS A 95 -19.82 0.65 13.15
C LYS A 95 -20.86 0.34 14.24
N ARG A 96 -22.04 0.95 14.18
CA ARG A 96 -23.15 0.64 15.08
C ARG A 96 -23.72 -0.75 14.84
N GLU A 97 -23.86 -1.16 13.58
CA GLU A 97 -24.41 -2.47 13.20
C GLU A 97 -23.31 -3.55 13.13
N TYR A 98 -22.11 -3.17 12.69
CA TYR A 98 -20.97 -4.05 12.45
C TYR A 98 -19.68 -3.47 13.05
N PRO A 99 -19.45 -3.57 14.38
CA PRO A 99 -18.33 -2.91 15.07
C PRO A 99 -16.94 -3.30 14.53
N ASP A 100 -16.79 -4.56 14.09
CA ASP A 100 -15.52 -5.09 13.60
C ASP A 100 -15.30 -4.88 12.10
N PHE A 101 -16.28 -4.34 11.38
CA PHE A 101 -16.19 -4.09 9.95
C PHE A 101 -15.08 -3.07 9.66
N ARG A 102 -14.32 -3.28 8.58
CA ARG A 102 -13.19 -2.42 8.20
C ARG A 102 -13.43 -1.70 6.89
N VAL A 103 -12.99 -0.44 6.83
CA VAL A 103 -13.05 0.38 5.62
C VAL A 103 -11.66 0.90 5.28
N THR A 104 -11.29 0.70 4.02
CA THR A 104 -10.07 1.27 3.45
C THR A 104 -10.48 2.31 2.41
N GLY A 105 -10.07 3.57 2.61
CA GLY A 105 -10.35 4.66 1.68
C GLY A 105 -9.25 4.81 0.63
N GLU A 106 -9.65 5.13 -0.60
CA GLU A 106 -8.71 5.57 -1.60
C GLU A 106 -8.54 7.09 -1.54
N VAL A 107 -7.33 7.51 -1.20
CA VAL A 107 -6.86 8.88 -1.28
C VAL A 107 -5.60 8.89 -2.13
N LYS A 108 -5.78 9.05 -3.44
CA LYS A 108 -4.69 8.95 -4.42
C LYS A 108 -3.88 10.24 -4.46
N ASP A 109 -2.88 10.31 -3.59
CA ASP A 109 -1.93 11.43 -3.50
C ASP A 109 -0.57 10.95 -3.01
N GLY A 110 0.52 11.55 -3.49
CA GLY A 110 1.88 11.23 -3.07
C GLY A 110 2.34 11.98 -1.82
N ASP A 111 1.57 12.94 -1.34
CA ASP A 111 1.90 13.70 -0.13
C ASP A 111 1.28 13.05 1.12
N PRO A 112 2.09 12.55 2.07
CA PRO A 112 1.59 11.97 3.30
C PRO A 112 0.87 12.97 4.21
N VAL A 113 1.11 14.27 4.06
CA VAL A 113 0.36 15.31 4.79
C VAL A 113 -1.09 15.30 4.32
N HIS A 114 -1.32 15.22 3.01
CA HIS A 114 -2.65 15.12 2.43
C HIS A 114 -3.33 13.78 2.79
N THR A 115 -2.68 12.67 2.50
CA THR A 115 -3.30 11.36 2.72
C THR A 115 -3.62 11.09 4.19
N SER A 116 -2.70 11.42 5.11
CA SER A 116 -2.91 11.24 6.55
C SER A 116 -4.08 12.07 7.12
N PHE A 117 -4.43 13.17 6.43
CA PHE A 117 -5.57 14.01 6.82
C PHE A 117 -6.88 13.21 6.88
N PHE A 118 -7.05 12.23 5.98
CA PHE A 118 -8.29 11.47 5.85
C PHE A 118 -8.37 10.23 6.76
N GLN A 119 -7.28 9.78 7.38
CA GLN A 119 -7.39 8.69 8.36
C GLN A 119 -8.15 9.14 9.61
N GLY A 120 -9.09 8.34 10.07
CA GLY A 120 -9.89 8.57 11.27
C GLY A 120 -9.11 8.47 12.58
N GLY A 121 -9.80 8.69 13.69
CA GLY A 121 -9.23 8.71 15.05
C GLY A 121 -8.64 10.04 15.45
N ARG A 122 -8.89 11.09 14.66
CA ARG A 122 -8.41 12.45 14.92
C ARG A 122 -9.37 13.48 14.36
N THR A 123 -9.87 14.38 15.19
CA THR A 123 -10.68 15.53 14.74
C THR A 123 -9.84 16.49 13.92
N ARG A 124 -10.35 16.91 12.77
CA ARG A 124 -9.68 17.79 11.81
C ARG A 124 -10.11 19.24 12.00
N PHE A 125 -9.59 20.16 11.17
CA PHE A 125 -9.89 21.60 11.28
C PHE A 125 -11.37 21.93 11.03
N ASP A 126 -12.09 21.09 10.30
CA ASP A 126 -13.54 21.18 10.06
C ASP A 126 -14.38 20.70 11.26
N GLY A 127 -13.73 20.32 12.36
CA GLY A 127 -14.38 19.82 13.57
C GLY A 127 -14.86 18.37 13.47
N MET A 128 -14.46 17.63 12.43
CA MET A 128 -14.94 16.29 12.16
C MET A 128 -13.82 15.24 12.21
N ASP A 129 -14.23 14.03 12.56
CA ASP A 129 -13.47 12.80 12.39
C ASP A 129 -14.28 11.88 11.48
N SER A 130 -13.75 11.52 10.32
CA SER A 130 -14.44 10.64 9.38
C SER A 130 -14.60 9.21 9.90
N GLY A 131 -13.78 8.80 10.87
CA GLY A 131 -13.76 7.45 11.41
C GLY A 131 -13.15 6.40 10.46
N LEU A 132 -12.54 6.79 9.35
CA LEU A 132 -11.92 5.88 8.38
C LEU A 132 -10.83 5.04 9.03
N ASP A 133 -10.93 3.70 8.92
CA ASP A 133 -9.94 2.81 9.53
C ASP A 133 -8.57 2.92 8.84
N SER A 134 -8.52 2.73 7.51
CA SER A 134 -7.28 2.56 6.74
C SER A 134 -7.31 3.33 5.42
N LEU A 135 -6.13 3.46 4.82
CA LEU A 135 -5.91 4.10 3.52
C LEU A 135 -4.99 3.23 2.66
N LEU A 136 -5.13 3.33 1.35
CA LEU A 136 -4.07 2.91 0.42
C LEU A 136 -2.88 3.85 0.59
N ASP A 137 -1.68 3.30 0.81
CA ASP A 137 -0.46 4.06 1.10
C ASP A 137 0.22 4.54 -0.19
N PHE A 138 -0.43 5.48 -0.88
CA PHE A 138 0.11 6.03 -2.12
C PHE A 138 1.45 6.77 -1.95
N PRO A 139 1.72 7.49 -0.84
CA PRO A 139 3.03 8.08 -0.63
C PRO A 139 4.14 7.04 -0.63
N LEU A 140 3.94 5.91 0.04
CA LEU A 140 4.91 4.81 0.04
C LEU A 140 4.95 4.08 -1.30
N PHE A 141 3.80 3.91 -1.97
CA PHE A 141 3.69 3.31 -3.30
C PHE A 141 4.61 4.00 -4.33
N TYR A 142 4.52 5.33 -4.47
CA TYR A 142 5.37 6.06 -5.40
C TYR A 142 6.84 5.97 -5.01
N THR A 143 7.16 6.10 -3.71
CA THR A 143 8.54 6.03 -3.22
C THR A 143 9.17 4.66 -3.47
N VAL A 144 8.44 3.56 -3.25
CA VAL A 144 8.89 2.19 -3.51
C VAL A 144 9.17 1.96 -4.99
N ARG A 145 8.31 2.47 -5.87
CA ARG A 145 8.49 2.37 -7.33
C ARG A 145 9.71 3.15 -7.80
N HIS A 146 9.90 4.38 -7.34
CA HIS A 146 11.09 5.17 -7.63
C HIS A 146 12.38 4.47 -7.18
N ALA A 147 12.39 3.90 -5.97
CA ALA A 147 13.58 3.21 -5.47
C ALA A 147 13.90 1.94 -6.27
N PHE A 148 12.92 1.04 -6.44
CA PHE A 148 13.19 -0.32 -6.92
C PHE A 148 13.01 -0.52 -8.43
N ALA A 149 12.14 0.26 -9.10
CA ALA A 149 12.03 0.23 -10.56
C ALA A 149 13.05 1.19 -11.20
N GLU A 150 13.06 2.46 -10.81
CA GLU A 150 13.90 3.48 -11.42
C GLU A 150 15.34 3.50 -10.90
N GLY A 151 15.66 2.71 -9.87
CA GLY A 151 17.01 2.64 -9.27
C GLY A 151 17.40 3.89 -8.49
N LYS A 152 16.42 4.66 -7.98
CA LYS A 152 16.69 5.79 -7.08
C LYS A 152 17.13 5.33 -5.71
N ASN A 153 17.49 6.27 -4.84
CA ASN A 153 17.99 5.96 -3.52
C ASN A 153 16.95 5.27 -2.63
N VAL A 154 17.31 4.16 -2.01
CA VAL A 154 16.43 3.42 -1.11
C VAL A 154 16.24 4.11 0.25
N ASP A 155 17.11 5.06 0.62
CA ASP A 155 16.94 5.87 1.82
C ASP A 155 15.67 6.74 1.78
N GLU A 156 15.17 7.08 0.57
CA GLU A 156 13.89 7.78 0.41
C GLU A 156 12.71 6.96 0.98
N VAL A 157 12.80 5.63 0.92
CA VAL A 157 11.80 4.74 1.53
C VAL A 157 11.84 4.87 3.06
N ALA A 158 13.02 4.88 3.67
CA ALA A 158 13.17 5.10 5.10
C ALA A 158 12.70 6.52 5.52
N LYS A 159 12.98 7.54 4.70
CA LYS A 159 12.51 8.91 4.92
C LYS A 159 10.97 9.03 4.79
N MET A 160 10.34 8.23 3.92
CA MET A 160 8.90 8.18 3.84
C MET A 160 8.30 7.52 5.09
N LEU A 161 8.82 6.38 5.53
CA LEU A 161 8.39 5.74 6.78
C LEU A 161 8.60 6.63 8.01
N ALA A 162 9.62 7.50 8.01
CA ALA A 162 9.83 8.47 9.09
C ALA A 162 8.68 9.48 9.25
N LYS A 163 7.76 9.58 8.27
CA LYS A 163 6.56 10.41 8.32
C LYS A 163 5.34 9.68 8.88
N ASP A 164 5.48 8.44 9.32
CA ASP A 164 4.39 7.64 9.88
C ASP A 164 3.69 8.32 11.07
N TYR A 165 4.37 9.21 11.78
CA TYR A 165 3.78 10.01 12.87
C TYR A 165 2.60 10.92 12.41
N LEU A 166 2.46 11.18 11.11
CA LEU A 166 1.33 11.93 10.55
C LEU A 166 0.03 11.14 10.62
N TYR A 167 0.12 9.81 10.54
CA TYR A 167 -1.03 8.92 10.58
C TYR A 167 -1.45 8.60 12.01
N THR A 168 -2.74 8.36 12.21
CA THR A 168 -3.26 7.91 13.50
C THR A 168 -2.83 6.47 13.80
N ASN A 169 -2.81 5.64 12.77
CA ASN A 169 -2.35 4.26 12.85
C ASN A 169 -1.70 3.84 11.52
N PRO A 170 -0.38 3.93 11.39
CA PRO A 170 0.33 3.55 10.18
C PRO A 170 0.36 2.03 9.94
N ASP A 171 0.18 1.21 10.99
CA ASP A 171 0.29 -0.25 10.90
C ASP A 171 -0.88 -0.93 10.16
N ILE A 172 -1.93 -0.18 9.85
CA ILE A 172 -3.08 -0.69 9.07
C ILE A 172 -3.19 -0.05 7.69
N LEU A 173 -2.24 0.79 7.28
CA LEU A 173 -2.20 1.31 5.91
C LEU A 173 -1.97 0.16 4.93
N VAL A 174 -2.63 0.21 3.79
CA VAL A 174 -2.49 -0.83 2.76
C VAL A 174 -1.29 -0.50 1.88
N THR A 175 -0.22 -1.30 2.01
CA THR A 175 1.00 -1.16 1.20
C THR A 175 0.84 -1.91 -0.13
N LEU A 176 1.29 -1.30 -1.23
CA LEU A 176 1.12 -1.84 -2.57
C LEU A 176 2.28 -1.41 -3.50
N VAL A 177 2.43 -2.10 -4.62
CA VAL A 177 3.36 -1.74 -5.71
C VAL A 177 2.66 -1.66 -7.06
N GLY A 178 1.44 -2.15 -7.17
CA GLY A 178 0.60 -2.14 -8.35
C GLY A 178 -0.87 -1.95 -8.00
N GLY A 179 -1.63 -1.42 -8.94
CA GLY A 179 -3.07 -1.21 -8.84
C GLY A 179 -3.71 -1.16 -10.23
N HIS A 180 -5.03 -1.07 -10.28
CA HIS A 180 -5.76 -1.08 -11.54
C HIS A 180 -5.76 0.31 -12.23
N ASP A 181 -5.51 1.39 -11.49
CA ASP A 181 -5.52 2.78 -11.99
C ASP A 181 -4.10 3.35 -12.22
N ASP A 182 -3.08 2.53 -11.99
CA ASP A 182 -1.68 2.93 -12.19
C ASP A 182 -0.98 1.94 -13.12
N GLY A 183 -0.01 2.42 -13.89
CA GLY A 183 0.84 1.53 -14.68
C GLY A 183 1.42 0.40 -13.82
N ARG A 184 1.42 -0.82 -14.33
CA ARG A 184 1.99 -1.96 -13.61
C ARG A 184 3.47 -1.74 -13.29
N PHE A 185 3.97 -2.27 -12.18
CA PHE A 185 5.37 -2.10 -11.77
C PHE A 185 6.36 -2.42 -12.90
N MET A 186 6.11 -3.50 -13.63
CA MET A 186 6.99 -3.91 -14.74
C MET A 186 6.88 -3.03 -16.00
N SER A 187 6.02 -2.02 -16.00
CA SER A 187 5.95 -0.98 -17.04
C SER A 187 6.64 0.32 -16.64
N GLU A 188 7.15 0.41 -15.40
CA GLU A 188 7.94 1.57 -14.99
C GLU A 188 9.28 1.62 -15.72
N PRO A 189 9.78 2.83 -16.01
CA PRO A 189 11.13 3.00 -16.56
C PRO A 189 12.17 2.34 -15.67
N GLY A 190 13.01 1.46 -16.26
CA GLY A 190 14.06 0.75 -15.52
C GLY A 190 13.62 -0.46 -14.72
N ALA A 191 12.34 -0.82 -14.73
CA ALA A 191 11.84 -1.99 -14.03
C ALA A 191 12.51 -3.28 -14.48
N THR A 192 12.82 -4.14 -13.52
CA THR A 192 13.44 -5.46 -13.72
C THR A 192 12.80 -6.48 -12.79
N ILE A 193 12.97 -7.77 -13.09
CA ILE A 193 12.57 -8.87 -12.19
C ILE A 193 13.23 -8.71 -10.81
N ALA A 194 14.50 -8.34 -10.75
CA ALA A 194 15.20 -8.10 -9.50
C ALA A 194 14.57 -6.94 -8.71
N GLY A 195 14.28 -5.82 -9.37
CA GLY A 195 13.58 -4.69 -8.76
C GLY A 195 12.19 -5.06 -8.24
N SER A 196 11.42 -5.85 -9.00
CA SER A 196 10.12 -6.38 -8.57
C SER A 196 10.24 -7.27 -7.33
N LYS A 197 11.26 -8.14 -7.27
CA LYS A 197 11.55 -8.94 -6.07
C LYS A 197 11.82 -8.07 -4.85
N LEU A 198 12.61 -6.99 -5.00
CA LEU A 198 12.90 -6.05 -3.90
C LEU A 198 11.64 -5.33 -3.43
N ALA A 199 10.85 -4.78 -4.36
CA ALA A 199 9.62 -4.07 -4.06
C ALA A 199 8.61 -4.95 -3.32
N HIS A 200 8.38 -6.17 -3.80
CA HIS A 200 7.48 -7.12 -3.14
C HIS A 200 8.02 -7.61 -1.78
N THR A 201 9.33 -7.83 -1.66
CA THR A 201 9.92 -8.12 -0.36
C THR A 201 9.66 -6.98 0.61
N PHE A 202 9.86 -5.74 0.17
CA PHE A 202 9.66 -4.59 1.04
C PHE A 202 8.21 -4.48 1.50
N ILE A 203 7.21 -4.48 0.61
CA ILE A 203 5.79 -4.33 1.02
C ILE A 203 5.29 -5.50 1.88
N LEU A 204 5.82 -6.71 1.68
CA LEU A 204 5.47 -7.90 2.47
C LEU A 204 6.18 -7.97 3.82
N THR A 205 7.16 -7.10 4.09
CA THR A 205 7.95 -7.14 5.33
C THR A 205 7.97 -5.84 6.11
N THR A 206 7.58 -4.72 5.48
CA THR A 206 7.41 -3.42 6.17
C THR A 206 6.16 -3.39 7.06
N ARG A 207 5.84 -2.24 7.64
CA ARG A 207 4.59 -2.04 8.36
C ARG A 207 3.41 -1.97 7.39
N GLY A 208 2.19 -2.16 7.86
CA GLY A 208 0.95 -2.10 7.07
C GLY A 208 0.43 -3.47 6.63
N VAL A 209 -0.58 -3.45 5.78
CA VAL A 209 -1.26 -4.62 5.23
C VAL A 209 -0.91 -4.73 3.74
N PRO A 210 -0.13 -5.74 3.31
CA PRO A 210 0.32 -5.82 1.94
C PRO A 210 -0.82 -6.19 0.98
N GLN A 211 -0.94 -5.45 -0.12
CA GLN A 211 -1.81 -5.74 -1.25
C GLN A 211 -0.96 -6.18 -2.45
N LEU A 212 -1.32 -7.31 -3.04
CA LEU A 212 -0.75 -7.78 -4.29
C LEU A 212 -1.79 -7.60 -5.40
N TYR A 213 -1.42 -6.90 -6.47
CA TYR A 213 -2.28 -6.78 -7.64
C TYR A 213 -2.06 -7.99 -8.55
N TYR A 214 -3.14 -8.62 -9.02
CA TYR A 214 -3.05 -9.83 -9.84
C TYR A 214 -2.14 -9.62 -11.06
N GLY A 215 -1.31 -10.61 -11.34
CA GLY A 215 -0.35 -10.57 -12.45
C GLY A 215 0.99 -9.95 -12.12
N ASP A 216 1.15 -9.23 -11.00
CA ASP A 216 2.45 -8.74 -10.56
C ASP A 216 3.39 -9.90 -10.25
N GLU A 217 2.86 -11.02 -9.75
CA GLU A 217 3.59 -12.24 -9.45
C GLU A 217 4.15 -12.97 -10.70
N ILE A 218 3.68 -12.61 -11.88
CA ILE A 218 4.19 -13.12 -13.17
C ILE A 218 4.70 -11.99 -14.07
N ALA A 219 5.07 -10.86 -13.48
CA ALA A 219 5.65 -9.72 -14.20
C ALA A 219 4.76 -9.15 -15.32
N MET A 220 3.44 -9.16 -15.18
CA MET A 220 2.55 -8.57 -16.17
C MET A 220 2.86 -7.09 -16.38
N THR A 221 2.83 -6.66 -17.63
CA THR A 221 3.01 -5.25 -18.05
C THR A 221 1.68 -4.62 -18.42
N GLY A 222 1.59 -3.30 -18.34
CA GLY A 222 0.46 -2.46 -18.75
C GLY A 222 0.73 -1.04 -18.27
N GLY A 223 0.93 -0.08 -19.19
CA GLY A 223 1.27 1.31 -18.87
C GLY A 223 0.05 2.16 -18.57
N ASP A 224 -0.99 2.04 -19.40
CA ASP A 224 -2.19 2.86 -19.35
C ASP A 224 -3.46 2.01 -19.42
N GLU A 225 -4.60 2.56 -18.99
CA GLU A 225 -5.90 1.94 -19.20
C GLU A 225 -6.22 1.78 -20.71
N PRO A 226 -6.79 0.65 -21.12
CA PRO A 226 -7.21 -0.50 -20.32
C PRO A 226 -6.09 -1.55 -20.08
N THR A 227 -4.85 -1.28 -20.50
CA THR A 227 -3.76 -2.28 -20.48
C THR A 227 -3.32 -2.66 -19.07
N THR A 228 -3.54 -1.80 -18.07
CA THR A 228 -3.33 -2.10 -16.65
C THR A 228 -4.25 -3.21 -16.13
N ARG A 229 -5.43 -3.35 -16.75
CA ARG A 229 -6.49 -4.29 -16.38
C ARG A 229 -6.62 -5.48 -17.32
N LYS A 230 -5.54 -5.83 -18.05
CA LYS A 230 -5.52 -7.03 -18.92
C LYS A 230 -5.87 -8.27 -18.13
N ASP A 231 -6.58 -9.19 -18.77
CA ASP A 231 -6.89 -10.49 -18.21
C ASP A 231 -5.63 -11.26 -17.86
N PHE A 232 -5.71 -12.04 -16.78
CA PHE A 232 -4.64 -12.97 -16.40
C PHE A 232 -4.55 -14.09 -17.45
N PRO A 233 -3.38 -14.38 -18.02
CA PRO A 233 -3.25 -15.36 -19.10
C PRO A 233 -3.69 -16.77 -18.67
N GLY A 234 -4.69 -17.32 -19.32
CA GLY A 234 -5.29 -18.62 -19.01
C GLY A 234 -6.61 -18.54 -18.23
N GLY A 235 -7.14 -17.31 -17.99
CA GLY A 235 -8.42 -17.10 -17.33
C GLY A 235 -9.64 -17.37 -18.23
N PHE A 236 -9.46 -17.35 -19.54
CA PHE A 236 -10.57 -17.47 -20.50
C PHE A 236 -10.34 -18.57 -21.55
N PRO A 237 -11.44 -19.15 -22.08
CA PRO A 237 -11.34 -20.09 -23.20
C PRO A 237 -10.70 -19.41 -24.43
N GLY A 238 -9.71 -20.06 -25.00
CA GLY A 238 -8.99 -19.55 -26.19
C GLY A 238 -7.72 -18.78 -25.88
N ASP A 239 -7.38 -18.57 -24.61
CA ASP A 239 -6.09 -17.99 -24.23
C ASP A 239 -4.92 -18.84 -24.80
N PRO A 240 -3.90 -18.21 -25.38
CA PRO A 240 -2.79 -18.93 -26.02
C PRO A 240 -1.89 -19.68 -25.03
N ARG A 241 -1.98 -19.35 -23.75
CA ARG A 241 -1.25 -20.01 -22.66
C ARG A 241 -2.02 -19.93 -21.34
N ASN A 242 -1.65 -20.78 -20.38
CA ASN A 242 -2.26 -20.78 -19.05
C ASN A 242 -1.17 -20.54 -17.98
N ALA A 243 -1.03 -19.29 -17.54
CA ALA A 243 -0.06 -18.90 -16.52
C ALA A 243 -0.44 -19.29 -15.08
N PHE A 244 -1.63 -19.86 -14.85
CA PHE A 244 -1.94 -20.53 -13.59
C PHE A 244 -1.10 -21.80 -13.38
N THR A 245 -0.55 -22.36 -14.47
CA THR A 245 0.30 -23.55 -14.42
C THR A 245 1.77 -23.18 -14.66
N LYS A 246 2.69 -23.99 -14.11
CA LYS A 246 4.12 -23.81 -14.33
C LYS A 246 4.50 -23.86 -15.81
N GLN A 247 3.86 -24.73 -16.58
CA GLN A 247 4.11 -24.91 -18.01
C GLN A 247 3.71 -23.70 -18.86
N GLY A 248 2.74 -22.93 -18.39
CA GLY A 248 2.28 -21.72 -19.07
C GLY A 248 3.03 -20.45 -18.68
N ARG A 249 3.98 -20.52 -17.75
CA ARG A 249 4.86 -19.41 -17.36
C ARG A 249 6.22 -19.51 -18.08
N THR A 250 6.78 -18.37 -18.44
CA THR A 250 8.19 -18.30 -18.87
C THR A 250 9.13 -18.60 -17.69
N PRO A 251 10.41 -18.89 -17.92
CA PRO A 251 11.38 -19.07 -16.83
C PRO A 251 11.44 -17.86 -15.87
N GLU A 252 11.38 -16.64 -16.40
CA GLU A 252 11.43 -15.39 -15.61
C GLU A 252 10.16 -15.19 -14.81
N GLU A 253 8.98 -15.43 -15.41
CA GLU A 253 7.69 -15.39 -14.69
C GLU A 253 7.67 -16.45 -13.57
N GLN A 254 8.19 -17.65 -13.83
CA GLN A 254 8.24 -18.70 -12.82
C GLN A 254 9.21 -18.35 -11.68
N ASP A 255 10.36 -17.75 -11.98
CA ASP A 255 11.32 -17.29 -10.97
C ASP A 255 10.72 -16.22 -10.05
N LEU A 256 10.03 -15.21 -10.63
CA LEU A 256 9.34 -14.18 -9.84
C LEU A 256 8.20 -14.78 -9.03
N PHE A 257 7.37 -15.63 -9.64
CA PHE A 257 6.26 -16.30 -8.97
C PHE A 257 6.72 -17.11 -7.74
N ASP A 258 7.77 -17.94 -7.92
CA ASP A 258 8.29 -18.76 -6.83
C ASP A 258 8.90 -17.89 -5.72
N TYR A 259 9.55 -16.80 -6.08
CA TYR A 259 10.10 -15.84 -5.12
C TYR A 259 8.99 -15.15 -4.32
N ILE A 260 8.01 -14.52 -4.97
CA ILE A 260 6.91 -13.82 -4.30
C ILE A 260 6.12 -14.80 -3.43
N ARG A 261 5.79 -15.98 -3.95
CA ARG A 261 5.13 -17.04 -3.17
C ARG A 261 5.90 -17.36 -1.88
N LYS A 262 7.23 -17.47 -1.96
CA LYS A 262 8.08 -17.72 -0.80
C LYS A 262 8.00 -16.59 0.22
N VAL A 263 8.07 -15.33 -0.21
CA VAL A 263 7.98 -14.17 0.70
C VAL A 263 6.59 -14.05 1.32
N VAL A 264 5.52 -14.33 0.57
CA VAL A 264 4.14 -14.40 1.10
C VAL A 264 4.02 -15.46 2.19
N HIS A 265 4.59 -16.65 1.99
CA HIS A 265 4.61 -17.68 3.03
C HIS A 265 5.41 -17.24 4.27
N LEU A 266 6.54 -16.58 4.09
CA LEU A 266 7.31 -16.03 5.21
C LEU A 266 6.52 -14.94 5.96
N HIS A 267 5.80 -14.06 5.25
CA HIS A 267 4.91 -13.08 5.86
C HIS A 267 3.85 -13.75 6.73
N THR A 268 3.24 -14.83 6.27
CA THR A 268 2.20 -15.56 7.03
C THR A 268 2.77 -16.39 8.16
N GLU A 269 3.97 -16.96 8.01
CA GLU A 269 4.63 -17.80 9.02
C GLU A 269 5.23 -16.99 10.16
N LEU A 270 5.95 -15.90 9.82
CA LEU A 270 6.70 -15.10 10.77
C LEU A 270 5.83 -13.98 11.38
N GLU A 271 5.33 -14.20 12.59
CA GLU A 271 4.49 -13.22 13.31
C GLU A 271 5.06 -11.80 13.34
N PRO A 272 6.39 -11.59 13.55
CA PRO A 272 6.96 -10.24 13.51
C PRO A 272 6.70 -9.47 12.21
N LEU A 273 6.63 -10.12 11.06
CA LEU A 273 6.35 -9.46 9.78
C LEU A 273 4.92 -8.92 9.70
N ARG A 274 3.99 -9.53 10.44
CA ARG A 274 2.57 -9.14 10.46
C ARG A 274 2.24 -8.15 11.57
N ARG A 275 2.88 -8.26 12.73
CA ARG A 275 2.47 -7.55 13.96
C ARG A 275 3.62 -6.86 14.68
N GLY A 276 4.86 -7.07 14.25
CA GLY A 276 6.03 -6.52 14.91
C GLY A 276 6.20 -5.02 14.65
N THR A 277 6.76 -4.30 15.60
CA THR A 277 7.21 -2.92 15.41
C THR A 277 8.37 -2.87 14.44
N LEU A 278 8.37 -1.88 13.55
CA LEU A 278 9.47 -1.63 12.62
C LEU A 278 10.54 -0.76 13.29
N VAL A 279 11.81 -1.18 13.16
CA VAL A 279 12.97 -0.44 13.66
C VAL A 279 14.03 -0.37 12.58
N ASN A 280 14.46 0.82 12.19
CA ASN A 280 15.55 1.01 11.25
C ASN A 280 16.89 0.62 11.92
N LEU A 281 17.69 -0.18 11.22
CA LEU A 281 19.00 -0.66 11.72
C LEU A 281 20.18 -0.09 10.91
N TYR A 282 19.99 0.06 9.60
CA TYR A 282 20.99 0.60 8.70
C TYR A 282 20.31 1.27 7.51
N VAL A 283 20.72 2.48 7.17
CA VAL A 283 20.20 3.23 6.00
C VAL A 283 21.37 3.88 5.30
N SER A 284 21.48 3.64 3.99
CA SER A 284 22.38 4.33 3.07
C SER A 284 21.65 4.57 1.75
N ASP A 285 22.30 5.18 0.79
CA ASP A 285 21.69 5.49 -0.50
C ASP A 285 21.08 4.25 -1.19
N GLN A 286 21.77 3.10 -1.10
CA GLN A 286 21.36 1.90 -1.82
C GLN A 286 21.18 0.67 -0.92
N GLN A 287 21.47 0.75 0.37
CA GLN A 287 21.24 -0.35 1.31
C GLN A 287 20.30 0.08 2.44
N TYR A 288 19.35 -0.79 2.74
CA TYR A 288 18.42 -0.59 3.84
C TYR A 288 18.27 -1.87 4.64
N ALA A 289 18.48 -1.77 5.95
CA ALA A 289 18.19 -2.85 6.87
C ALA A 289 17.27 -2.36 7.99
N TYR A 290 16.26 -3.15 8.30
CA TYR A 290 15.32 -2.90 9.38
C TYR A 290 14.94 -4.21 10.07
N ALA A 291 14.47 -4.09 11.28
CA ALA A 291 13.87 -5.21 12.01
C ALA A 291 12.36 -5.05 12.12
N ARG A 292 11.69 -6.18 12.21
CA ARG A 292 10.32 -6.31 12.72
C ARG A 292 10.39 -7.12 14.00
N GLY A 293 9.93 -6.56 15.10
CA GLY A 293 10.04 -7.19 16.43
C GLY A 293 8.72 -7.22 17.19
N THR A 294 8.44 -8.36 17.82
CA THR A 294 7.44 -8.53 18.89
C THR A 294 8.18 -8.80 20.19
N ASP A 295 7.46 -8.91 21.31
CA ASP A 295 8.05 -9.29 22.60
C ASP A 295 8.71 -10.69 22.57
N ARG A 296 8.38 -11.52 21.59
CA ARG A 296 8.79 -12.93 21.50
C ARG A 296 9.84 -13.21 20.46
N ALA A 297 9.86 -12.46 19.38
CA ALA A 297 10.71 -12.75 18.22
C ALA A 297 11.04 -11.47 17.44
N SER A 298 12.20 -11.50 16.78
CA SER A 298 12.64 -10.45 15.86
C SER A 298 13.09 -11.06 14.54
N VAL A 299 12.77 -10.37 13.45
CA VAL A 299 13.20 -10.67 12.09
C VAL A 299 13.97 -9.47 11.56
N ILE A 300 15.10 -9.70 10.91
CA ILE A 300 15.88 -8.65 10.25
C ILE A 300 15.73 -8.81 8.74
N VAL A 301 15.37 -7.72 8.08
CA VAL A 301 15.31 -7.63 6.61
C VAL A 301 16.46 -6.75 6.15
N VAL A 302 17.21 -7.23 5.16
CA VAL A 302 18.31 -6.50 4.54
C VAL A 302 18.08 -6.42 3.05
N ILE A 303 18.14 -5.22 2.49
CA ILE A 303 17.94 -4.93 1.07
C ILE A 303 19.21 -4.27 0.54
N ASN A 304 19.74 -4.79 -0.57
CA ASN A 304 20.75 -4.16 -1.38
C ASN A 304 20.13 -3.79 -2.75
N ASN A 305 19.90 -2.51 -2.97
CA ASN A 305 19.34 -1.98 -4.22
C ASN A 305 20.45 -1.63 -5.24
N ASP A 306 21.72 -1.73 -4.87
CA ASP A 306 22.85 -1.46 -5.75
C ASP A 306 23.03 -2.56 -6.81
N ALA A 307 23.58 -2.17 -7.96
CA ALA A 307 24.06 -3.09 -8.97
C ALA A 307 25.38 -3.79 -8.58
N GLN A 308 25.98 -3.41 -7.46
CA GLN A 308 27.19 -3.99 -6.89
C GLN A 308 26.89 -4.74 -5.60
N GLU A 309 27.77 -5.67 -5.26
CA GLU A 309 27.78 -6.34 -3.97
C GLU A 309 28.07 -5.32 -2.85
N ALA A 310 27.42 -5.45 -1.69
CA ALA A 310 27.56 -4.54 -0.56
C ALA A 310 27.78 -5.28 0.75
N ALA A 311 28.75 -4.82 1.54
CA ALA A 311 28.90 -5.22 2.93
C ALA A 311 27.98 -4.36 3.81
N VAL A 312 27.07 -5.00 4.55
CA VAL A 312 26.16 -4.33 5.47
C VAL A 312 26.49 -4.75 6.89
N GLU A 313 26.79 -3.76 7.74
CA GLU A 313 27.17 -3.99 9.13
C GLU A 313 26.49 -2.98 10.05
N PHE A 314 25.86 -3.44 11.15
CA PHE A 314 25.16 -2.59 12.10
C PHE A 314 25.01 -3.23 13.47
N LYS A 315 24.68 -2.42 14.48
CA LYS A 315 24.38 -2.88 15.84
C LYS A 315 22.92 -3.35 15.95
N VAL A 316 22.70 -4.49 16.63
CA VAL A 316 21.36 -5.06 16.86
C VAL A 316 20.74 -4.69 18.21
N ALA A 317 21.38 -3.80 18.97
CA ALA A 317 20.88 -3.36 20.28
C ALA A 317 19.39 -2.95 20.29
N PRO A 318 18.85 -2.28 19.23
CA PRO A 318 17.44 -1.89 19.20
C PRO A 318 16.45 -3.06 19.17
N VAL A 319 16.88 -4.27 18.81
CA VAL A 319 16.00 -5.44 18.63
C VAL A 319 16.28 -6.57 19.60
N ASN A 320 17.11 -6.31 20.61
CA ASN A 320 17.37 -7.21 21.73
C ASN A 320 17.74 -8.66 21.32
N LEU A 321 18.58 -8.79 20.29
CA LEU A 321 19.13 -10.08 19.87
C LEU A 321 20.40 -10.37 20.66
N PRO A 322 20.43 -11.46 21.45
CA PRO A 322 21.60 -11.84 22.24
C PRO A 322 22.82 -12.13 21.35
N ASP A 323 24.02 -11.93 21.92
CA ASP A 323 25.24 -12.43 21.31
C ASP A 323 25.17 -13.96 21.11
N SER A 324 25.84 -14.41 20.07
CA SER A 324 25.78 -15.81 19.60
C SER A 324 24.43 -16.27 19.00
N SER A 325 23.44 -15.38 18.90
CA SER A 325 22.23 -15.71 18.14
C SER A 325 22.60 -16.07 16.71
N VAL A 326 22.05 -17.18 16.24
CA VAL A 326 22.19 -17.64 14.86
C VAL A 326 20.92 -17.29 14.09
N LEU A 327 21.08 -16.41 13.12
CA LEU A 327 20.00 -16.00 12.22
C LEU A 327 20.19 -16.69 10.87
N VAL A 328 19.13 -17.30 10.38
CA VAL A 328 19.11 -17.99 9.08
C VAL A 328 18.44 -17.10 8.05
N ASP A 329 19.06 -16.95 6.87
CA ASP A 329 18.38 -16.31 5.74
C ASP A 329 17.27 -17.22 5.22
N ARG A 330 16.04 -16.80 5.38
CA ARG A 330 14.83 -17.55 5.01
C ARG A 330 14.55 -17.50 3.50
N ILE A 331 15.15 -16.54 2.79
CA ILE A 331 15.08 -16.48 1.32
C ILE A 331 16.18 -17.37 0.70
N ASN A 332 17.45 -17.20 1.14
CA ASN A 332 18.61 -17.89 0.60
C ASN A 332 19.17 -18.86 1.64
N VAL A 333 18.59 -20.04 1.76
CA VAL A 333 18.69 -21.01 2.88
C VAL A 333 20.12 -21.41 3.30
N ASN A 334 21.15 -21.00 2.54
CA ASN A 334 22.54 -21.38 2.79
C ASN A 334 23.38 -20.31 3.53
N SER A 335 22.76 -19.17 3.86
CA SER A 335 23.45 -18.06 4.51
C SER A 335 22.97 -17.94 5.97
N ASN A 336 23.89 -18.07 6.91
CA ASN A 336 23.63 -17.83 8.32
C ASN A 336 24.48 -16.66 8.81
N VAL A 337 23.90 -15.84 9.67
CA VAL A 337 24.62 -14.77 10.37
C VAL A 337 24.63 -15.08 11.87
N ILE A 338 25.79 -14.95 12.49
CA ILE A 338 25.95 -15.06 13.93
C ILE A 338 26.18 -13.66 14.49
N ILE A 339 25.37 -13.25 15.44
CA ILE A 339 25.58 -11.97 16.15
C ILE A 339 26.83 -12.08 16.99
N ARG A 340 27.78 -11.15 16.83
CA ARG A 340 29.01 -11.07 17.58
C ARG A 340 29.23 -9.66 18.11
N ASN A 341 29.44 -9.52 19.40
CA ASN A 341 29.62 -8.21 20.07
C ASN A 341 28.47 -7.25 19.78
N GLY A 342 27.23 -7.77 19.74
CA GLY A 342 26.02 -7.00 19.39
C GLY A 342 25.99 -6.48 17.96
N THR A 343 26.78 -7.08 17.03
CA THR A 343 26.89 -6.65 15.63
C THR A 343 26.37 -7.73 14.68
N PHE A 344 25.55 -7.31 13.74
CA PHE A 344 25.14 -8.06 12.55
C PHE A 344 26.05 -7.66 11.39
N LYS A 345 26.52 -8.64 10.62
CA LYS A 345 27.34 -8.38 9.42
C LYS A 345 27.00 -9.39 8.35
N VAL A 346 26.72 -8.90 7.13
CA VAL A 346 26.40 -9.72 5.97
C VAL A 346 26.96 -9.11 4.69
N GLN A 347 27.31 -9.98 3.74
CA GLN A 347 27.61 -9.59 2.37
C GLN A 347 26.35 -9.82 1.53
N MET A 348 25.84 -8.77 0.90
CA MET A 348 24.64 -8.80 0.10
C MET A 348 24.97 -8.78 -1.38
N PRO A 349 24.48 -9.75 -2.16
CA PRO A 349 24.61 -9.70 -3.63
C PRO A 349 23.96 -8.44 -4.23
N PRO A 350 24.30 -8.11 -5.48
CA PRO A 350 23.64 -7.04 -6.20
C PRO A 350 22.12 -7.25 -6.29
N ARG A 351 21.33 -6.18 -6.17
CA ARG A 351 19.86 -6.18 -6.36
C ARG A 351 19.17 -7.36 -5.64
N SER A 352 19.46 -7.51 -4.35
CA SER A 352 18.99 -8.65 -3.55
C SER A 352 18.39 -8.24 -2.22
N ALA A 353 17.56 -9.12 -1.68
CA ALA A 353 17.03 -9.00 -0.33
C ALA A 353 17.18 -10.32 0.43
N SER A 354 17.29 -10.20 1.76
CA SER A 354 17.34 -11.33 2.69
C SER A 354 16.45 -11.09 3.90
N ILE A 355 15.81 -12.15 4.38
CA ILE A 355 14.96 -12.15 5.59
C ILE A 355 15.60 -13.08 6.60
N PHE A 356 16.22 -12.52 7.62
CA PHE A 356 16.93 -13.25 8.67
C PHE A 356 16.00 -13.46 9.88
N ALA A 357 15.77 -14.71 10.25
CA ALA A 357 15.03 -15.09 11.45
C ALA A 357 15.86 -16.05 12.31
N PRO A 358 15.62 -16.13 13.64
CA PRO A 358 16.20 -17.17 14.48
C PRO A 358 15.90 -18.57 13.91
N ARG A 359 16.80 -19.49 14.19
CA ARG A 359 16.71 -20.87 13.69
C ARG A 359 15.54 -21.61 14.30
#